data_1ad0da106a2e89a98128b305ffb466a7
#
_entry.id   1ad0da106a2e89a98128b305ffb466a7
#
_cell.length_a   1.000
_cell.length_b   1.000
_cell.length_c   1.000
_cell.angle_alpha   90.00
_cell.angle_beta   90.00
_cell.angle_gamma   90.00
#
_symmetry.space_group_name_H-M   'P 1'
#
loop_
_entity.id
_entity.type
_entity.pdbx_description
1 polymer ?
#
loop_
_entity_poly.entity_id
_entity_poly.type
_entity_poly.pdbx_seq_one_letter_code
_entity_poly.pdbx_strand_id
1 'polypeptide(L)'
;GEGPFFIIMTTLPHSSYKTTTWKGGVTRQIFISPADGDLSARLFDVRISSAIIDDVQSDFSDFSGFTRYILPLEGEITLIKDGRRIALSHTALYEFEGDEKVSSENTQGAVDFNIIVRHGISVEVGIMEDAAFTDSRRTIVFALEDCCVEGKTICKHDTALLNEPFCL
;
A
#
# COMPACT_ATOMS: atom_id res chain seq x y z
N GLY A 1 34.70 3.28 -16.47
CA GLY A 1 33.92 2.24 -17.09
C GLY A 1 32.75 1.85 -16.21
N GLU A 2 31.60 1.75 -16.79
CA GLU A 2 30.43 1.32 -16.07
C GLU A 2 30.55 -0.19 -15.82
N GLY A 3 30.56 -0.59 -14.58
CA GLY A 3 30.47 -1.99 -14.21
C GLY A 3 29.09 -2.56 -14.50
N PRO A 4 28.92 -3.89 -14.42
CA PRO A 4 27.60 -4.49 -14.63
C PRO A 4 26.59 -3.92 -13.63
N PHE A 5 25.41 -3.62 -14.14
CA PHE A 5 24.31 -3.09 -13.33
C PHE A 5 23.66 -4.26 -12.60
N PHE A 6 23.71 -4.26 -11.28
CA PHE A 6 23.09 -5.29 -10.46
C PHE A 6 21.81 -4.74 -9.82
N ILE A 7 20.71 -5.48 -9.99
CA ILE A 7 19.46 -5.20 -9.30
C ILE A 7 19.39 -6.15 -8.11
N ILE A 8 19.32 -5.56 -6.93
CA ILE A 8 19.12 -6.31 -5.69
C ILE A 8 17.62 -6.39 -5.45
N MET A 9 17.08 -7.59 -5.35
CA MET A 9 15.67 -7.80 -5.11
C MET A 9 15.45 -8.68 -3.89
N THR A 10 14.58 -8.23 -3.00
CA THR A 10 14.09 -9.00 -1.86
C THR A 10 12.62 -9.28 -2.06
N THR A 11 12.20 -10.52 -1.89
CA THR A 11 10.81 -10.93 -2.00
C THR A 11 10.23 -11.12 -0.60
N LEU A 12 9.07 -10.52 -0.35
CA LEU A 12 8.32 -10.68 0.89
C LEU A 12 7.06 -11.48 0.59
N PRO A 13 6.97 -12.74 1.01
CA PRO A 13 5.73 -13.50 0.88
C PRO A 13 4.66 -12.90 1.80
N HIS A 14 3.40 -12.95 1.38
CA HIS A 14 2.30 -12.36 2.16
C HIS A 14 2.17 -12.98 3.56
N SER A 15 2.62 -14.23 3.75
CA SER A 15 2.65 -14.87 5.07
C SER A 15 3.63 -14.21 6.05
N SER A 16 4.57 -13.40 5.56
CA SER A 16 5.56 -12.72 6.39
C SER A 16 5.11 -11.36 6.90
N TYR A 17 3.99 -10.83 6.44
CA TYR A 17 3.52 -9.51 6.84
C TYR A 17 3.14 -9.50 8.33
N LYS A 18 3.55 -8.44 9.02
CA LYS A 18 3.21 -8.26 10.44
C LYS A 18 1.72 -8.00 10.59
N THR A 19 1.05 -8.84 11.37
CA THR A 19 -0.40 -8.78 11.57
C THR A 19 -0.74 -8.12 12.89
N THR A 20 -1.70 -7.21 12.87
CA THR A 20 -2.26 -6.56 14.05
C THR A 20 -3.77 -6.70 14.01
N THR A 21 -4.35 -7.22 15.08
CA THR A 21 -5.81 -7.33 15.23
C THR A 21 -6.34 -6.10 15.94
N TRP A 22 -7.43 -5.55 15.46
CA TRP A 22 -8.13 -4.43 16.05
C TRP A 22 -9.64 -4.70 16.04
N LYS A 23 -10.43 -3.83 16.68
CA LYS A 23 -11.85 -4.09 16.90
C LYS A 23 -12.64 -4.34 15.60
N GLY A 24 -12.31 -3.66 14.52
CA GLY A 24 -13.03 -3.75 13.24
C GLY A 24 -12.37 -4.66 12.21
N GLY A 25 -11.28 -5.35 12.54
CA GLY A 25 -10.62 -6.22 11.58
C GLY A 25 -9.18 -6.56 11.90
N VAL A 26 -8.42 -6.87 10.85
CA VAL A 26 -7.02 -7.28 10.92
C VAL A 26 -6.22 -6.50 9.89
N THR A 27 -5.11 -5.89 10.32
CA THR A 27 -4.20 -5.19 9.43
C THR A 27 -2.91 -5.96 9.27
N ARG A 28 -2.42 -6.03 8.04
CA ARG A 28 -1.12 -6.60 7.70
C ARG A 28 -0.22 -5.48 7.22
N GLN A 29 0.89 -5.26 7.93
CA GLN A 29 1.89 -4.28 7.50
C GLN A 29 2.81 -4.92 6.48
N ILE A 30 2.85 -4.35 5.28
CA ILE A 30 3.66 -4.83 4.16
C ILE A 30 5.03 -4.15 4.21
N PHE A 31 5.04 -2.85 4.43
CA PHE A 31 6.26 -2.04 4.41
C PHE A 31 6.09 -0.80 5.29
N ILE A 32 7.15 -0.41 5.96
CA ILE A 32 7.23 0.89 6.66
C ILE A 32 8.66 1.44 6.53
N SER A 33 8.76 2.73 6.28
CA SER A 33 10.04 3.43 6.19
C SER A 33 10.01 4.69 7.07
N PRO A 34 10.99 4.93 7.92
CA PRO A 34 12.09 4.00 8.24
C PRO A 34 11.59 2.72 8.92
N ALA A 35 12.44 1.67 8.95
CA ALA A 35 12.03 0.37 9.46
C ALA A 35 11.58 0.38 10.93
N ASP A 36 12.09 1.32 11.72
CA ASP A 36 11.72 1.54 13.12
C ASP A 36 10.58 2.57 13.29
N GLY A 37 9.89 2.90 12.19
CA GLY A 37 8.79 3.85 12.21
C GLY A 37 7.65 3.44 13.14
N ASP A 38 6.93 4.43 13.66
CA ASP A 38 5.82 4.26 14.58
C ASP A 38 4.54 4.82 13.97
N LEU A 39 3.61 3.93 13.65
CA LEU A 39 2.33 4.32 13.06
C LEU A 39 1.50 5.20 14.00
N SER A 40 1.38 4.83 15.27
CA SER A 40 0.54 5.57 16.23
C SER A 40 1.07 6.98 16.47
N ALA A 41 2.37 7.14 16.53
CA ALA A 41 3.02 8.44 16.70
C ALA A 41 3.16 9.23 15.40
N ARG A 42 2.76 8.65 14.26
CA ARG A 42 2.93 9.25 12.92
C ARG A 42 4.40 9.51 12.58
N LEU A 43 5.30 8.67 13.10
CA LEU A 43 6.75 8.76 12.86
C LEU A 43 7.16 7.77 11.77
N PHE A 44 6.79 8.05 10.54
CA PHE A 44 7.18 7.28 9.36
C PHE A 44 7.08 8.16 8.11
N ASP A 45 7.74 7.76 7.05
CA ASP A 45 7.71 8.45 5.76
C ASP A 45 6.76 7.78 4.78
N VAL A 46 6.81 6.44 4.70
CA VAL A 46 5.95 5.65 3.83
C VAL A 46 5.49 4.41 4.59
N ARG A 47 4.20 4.10 4.49
CA ARG A 47 3.67 2.84 5.00
C ARG A 47 2.74 2.21 3.97
N ILE A 48 2.92 0.92 3.76
CA ILE A 48 2.07 0.11 2.90
C ILE A 48 1.44 -0.98 3.76
N SER A 49 0.14 -1.11 3.68
CA SER A 49 -0.60 -2.09 4.47
C SER A 49 -1.83 -2.59 3.73
N SER A 50 -2.37 -3.69 4.23
CA SER A 50 -3.63 -4.26 3.78
C SER A 50 -4.45 -4.60 5.00
N ALA A 51 -5.77 -4.41 4.94
CA ALA A 51 -6.65 -4.72 6.06
C ALA A 51 -7.82 -5.58 5.60
N ILE A 52 -8.15 -6.57 6.43
CA ILE A 52 -9.40 -7.32 6.31
C ILE A 52 -10.40 -6.61 7.24
N ILE A 53 -11.49 -6.11 6.68
CA ILE A 53 -12.45 -5.27 7.39
C ILE A 53 -13.69 -6.09 7.71
N ASP A 54 -13.86 -6.45 8.98
CA ASP A 54 -15.00 -7.25 9.43
C ASP A 54 -16.26 -6.40 9.61
N ASP A 55 -16.10 -5.13 10.00
CA ASP A 55 -17.21 -4.20 10.13
C ASP A 55 -17.67 -3.71 8.76
N VAL A 56 -18.97 -3.42 8.63
CA VAL A 56 -19.53 -2.90 7.37
C VAL A 56 -19.42 -1.38 7.25
N GLN A 57 -19.04 -0.71 8.32
CA GLN A 57 -18.78 0.73 8.38
C GLN A 57 -17.53 1.00 9.19
N SER A 58 -16.74 1.96 8.74
CA SER A 58 -15.51 2.38 9.41
C SER A 58 -15.28 3.87 9.26
N ASP A 59 -14.71 4.48 10.29
CA ASP A 59 -14.17 5.84 10.20
C ASP A 59 -12.66 5.75 10.03
N PHE A 60 -12.13 6.54 9.10
CA PHE A 60 -10.69 6.56 8.85
C PHE A 60 -9.99 7.44 9.86
N SER A 61 -8.85 6.97 10.35
CA SER A 61 -8.00 7.74 11.24
C SER A 61 -7.45 8.98 10.55
N ASP A 62 -7.19 10.03 11.33
CA ASP A 62 -6.56 11.24 10.85
C ASP A 62 -5.07 10.99 10.59
N PHE A 63 -4.63 11.35 9.39
CA PHE A 63 -3.24 11.34 8.96
C PHE A 63 -2.86 12.70 8.38
N SER A 64 -3.12 13.76 9.12
CA SER A 64 -2.70 15.11 8.72
C SER A 64 -1.20 15.15 8.43
N GLY A 65 -0.82 15.75 7.31
CA GLY A 65 0.56 15.79 6.85
C GLY A 65 0.97 14.62 5.96
N PHE A 66 0.01 13.77 5.58
CA PHE A 66 0.23 12.61 4.70
C PHE A 66 -0.76 12.62 3.55
N THR A 67 -0.32 12.05 2.42
CA THR A 67 -1.18 11.71 1.28
C THR A 67 -1.46 10.21 1.33
N ARG A 68 -2.70 9.82 1.01
CA ARG A 68 -3.16 8.44 1.10
C ARG A 68 -3.65 7.93 -0.24
N TYR A 69 -3.41 6.63 -0.48
CA TYR A 69 -3.86 5.92 -1.68
C TYR A 69 -4.55 4.63 -1.22
N ILE A 70 -5.69 4.32 -1.81
CA ILE A 70 -6.47 3.13 -1.42
C ILE A 70 -7.12 2.47 -2.64
N LEU A 71 -7.19 1.14 -2.61
CA LEU A 71 -8.07 0.36 -3.48
C LEU A 71 -8.52 -0.92 -2.77
N PRO A 72 -9.68 -1.49 -3.14
CA PRO A 72 -10.08 -2.78 -2.63
C PRO A 72 -9.33 -3.90 -3.36
N LEU A 73 -8.86 -4.90 -2.61
CA LEU A 73 -8.33 -6.15 -3.16
C LEU A 73 -9.43 -7.18 -3.31
N GLU A 74 -10.35 -7.24 -2.34
CA GLU A 74 -11.49 -8.14 -2.32
C GLU A 74 -12.72 -7.41 -1.78
N GLY A 75 -13.90 -7.75 -2.30
CA GLY A 75 -15.14 -7.12 -1.89
C GLY A 75 -15.28 -5.70 -2.44
N GLU A 76 -16.31 -5.02 -1.97
CA GLU A 76 -16.63 -3.67 -2.42
C GLU A 76 -16.46 -2.68 -1.27
N ILE A 77 -15.84 -1.54 -1.56
CA ILE A 77 -15.61 -0.46 -0.61
C ILE A 77 -16.10 0.84 -1.23
N THR A 78 -16.93 1.56 -0.50
CA THR A 78 -17.42 2.90 -0.87
C THR A 78 -16.93 3.88 0.18
N LEU A 79 -16.21 4.91 -0.25
CA LEU A 79 -15.84 6.01 0.65
C LEU A 79 -16.97 7.04 0.72
N ILE A 80 -17.09 7.64 1.89
CA ILE A 80 -18.04 8.73 2.13
C ILE A 80 -17.22 9.93 2.58
N LYS A 81 -17.27 10.98 1.78
CA LYS A 81 -16.50 12.20 1.98
C LYS A 81 -17.37 13.41 1.62
N ASP A 82 -17.56 14.33 2.54
CA ASP A 82 -18.40 15.53 2.37
C ASP A 82 -19.82 15.18 1.85
N GLY A 83 -20.41 14.12 2.39
CA GLY A 83 -21.73 13.63 1.98
C GLY A 83 -21.77 12.93 0.62
N ARG A 84 -20.62 12.82 -0.07
CA ARG A 84 -20.54 12.15 -1.37
C ARG A 84 -20.05 10.71 -1.21
N ARG A 85 -20.62 9.83 -2.01
CA ARG A 85 -20.28 8.41 -2.04
C ARG A 85 -19.35 8.15 -3.23
N ILE A 86 -18.22 7.54 -2.95
CA ILE A 86 -17.20 7.23 -3.95
C ILE A 86 -16.99 5.73 -3.94
N ALA A 87 -17.49 5.03 -4.95
CA ALA A 87 -17.27 3.60 -5.11
C ALA A 87 -15.83 3.40 -5.58
N LEU A 88 -15.01 2.68 -4.80
CA LEU A 88 -13.63 2.43 -5.14
C LEU A 88 -13.51 1.43 -6.29
N SER A 89 -12.55 1.69 -7.16
CA SER A 89 -12.21 0.81 -8.27
C SER A 89 -11.20 -0.26 -7.83
N HIS A 90 -11.32 -1.48 -8.36
CA HIS A 90 -10.34 -2.55 -8.18
C HIS A 90 -9.12 -2.38 -9.09
N THR A 91 -9.16 -1.43 -10.03
CA THR A 91 -8.12 -1.25 -11.04
C THR A 91 -7.46 0.12 -11.01
N ALA A 92 -7.83 0.97 -10.07
CA ALA A 92 -7.27 2.31 -9.94
C ALA A 92 -7.18 2.72 -8.46
N LEU A 93 -6.05 3.26 -8.07
CA LEU A 93 -5.88 3.81 -6.72
C LEU A 93 -6.67 5.12 -6.59
N TYR A 94 -7.35 5.28 -5.47
CA TYR A 94 -7.99 6.54 -5.10
C TYR A 94 -7.05 7.31 -4.17
N GLU A 95 -6.75 8.54 -4.54
CA GLU A 95 -5.86 9.43 -3.78
C GLU A 95 -6.68 10.43 -2.98
N PHE A 96 -6.33 10.63 -1.72
CA PHE A 96 -6.94 11.64 -0.86
C PHE A 96 -5.95 12.11 0.21
N GLU A 97 -6.23 13.27 0.79
CA GLU A 97 -5.39 13.81 1.85
C GLU A 97 -5.75 13.20 3.20
N GLY A 98 -4.72 12.96 4.01
CA GLY A 98 -4.90 12.31 5.31
C GLY A 98 -5.68 13.10 6.34
N ASP A 99 -5.80 14.44 6.16
CA ASP A 99 -6.60 15.30 7.04
C ASP A 99 -8.08 15.37 6.65
N GLU A 100 -8.47 14.81 5.52
CA GLU A 100 -9.86 14.75 5.12
C GLU A 100 -10.63 13.78 6.01
N LYS A 101 -11.85 14.16 6.39
CA LYS A 101 -12.74 13.28 7.13
C LYS A 101 -13.39 12.30 6.16
N VAL A 102 -13.01 11.04 6.27
CA VAL A 102 -13.46 9.98 5.39
C VAL A 102 -13.99 8.83 6.24
N SER A 103 -15.13 8.33 5.86
CA SER A 103 -15.66 7.06 6.36
C SER A 103 -15.87 6.11 5.19
N SER A 104 -16.12 4.85 5.48
CA SER A 104 -16.36 3.85 4.46
C SER A 104 -17.53 2.95 4.82
N GLU A 105 -18.19 2.47 3.79
CA GLU A 105 -19.11 1.34 3.84
C GLU A 105 -18.53 0.24 2.95
N ASN A 106 -18.59 -0.99 3.40
CA ASN A 106 -17.98 -2.10 2.68
C ASN A 106 -18.74 -3.40 2.87
N THR A 107 -18.53 -4.31 1.94
CA THR A 107 -18.90 -5.71 2.12
C THR A 107 -18.19 -6.26 3.34
N GLN A 108 -18.85 -7.06 4.15
CA GLN A 108 -18.21 -7.69 5.31
C GLN A 108 -17.04 -8.55 4.84
N GLY A 109 -15.90 -8.40 5.49
CA GLY A 109 -14.69 -9.13 5.13
C GLY A 109 -13.99 -8.58 3.89
N ALA A 110 -14.34 -7.37 3.44
CA ALA A 110 -13.60 -6.72 2.35
C ALA A 110 -12.14 -6.55 2.73
N VAL A 111 -11.26 -6.62 1.73
CA VAL A 111 -9.83 -6.44 1.92
C VAL A 111 -9.40 -5.21 1.16
N ASP A 112 -8.76 -4.29 1.84
CA ASP A 112 -8.21 -3.08 1.23
C ASP A 112 -6.70 -3.16 1.06
N PHE A 113 -6.17 -2.22 0.29
CA PHE A 113 -4.73 -1.96 0.15
C PHE A 113 -4.52 -0.47 0.31
N ASN A 114 -3.57 -0.08 1.16
CA ASN A 114 -3.33 1.31 1.54
C ASN A 114 -1.87 1.68 1.39
N ILE A 115 -1.62 2.87 0.85
CA ILE A 115 -0.30 3.51 0.86
C ILE A 115 -0.48 4.87 1.52
N ILE A 116 0.35 5.17 2.51
CA ILE A 116 0.34 6.45 3.23
C ILE A 116 1.74 7.04 3.13
N VAL A 117 1.84 8.26 2.60
CA VAL A 117 3.12 8.93 2.31
C VAL A 117 3.15 10.30 2.96
N ARG A 118 4.20 10.57 3.75
CA ARG A 118 4.40 11.89 4.37
C ARG A 118 4.59 12.96 3.30
N HIS A 119 4.00 14.13 3.49
CA HIS A 119 4.24 15.28 2.62
C HIS A 119 5.75 15.58 2.55
N GLY A 120 6.22 15.91 1.38
CA GLY A 120 7.63 16.18 1.13
C GLY A 120 8.46 14.97 0.71
N ILE A 121 7.95 13.77 0.89
CA ILE A 121 8.59 12.56 0.37
C ILE A 121 8.18 12.38 -1.09
N SER A 122 9.17 12.33 -1.98
CA SER A 122 8.94 12.18 -3.40
C SER A 122 8.71 10.72 -3.76
N VAL A 123 7.52 10.41 -4.26
CA VAL A 123 7.15 9.04 -4.70
C VAL A 123 6.34 9.11 -5.98
N GLU A 124 6.42 8.04 -6.76
CA GLU A 124 5.47 7.77 -7.84
C GLU A 124 4.66 6.54 -7.44
N VAL A 125 3.35 6.63 -7.55
CA VAL A 125 2.43 5.56 -7.18
C VAL A 125 1.50 5.28 -8.35
N GLY A 126 1.33 4.01 -8.70
CA GLY A 126 0.45 3.64 -9.80
C GLY A 126 0.27 2.14 -9.90
N ILE A 127 -0.61 1.73 -10.79
CA ILE A 127 -0.88 0.34 -11.13
C ILE A 127 -0.34 0.09 -12.53
N MET A 128 0.43 -0.99 -12.67
CA MET A 128 0.95 -1.43 -13.96
C MET A 128 0.24 -2.70 -14.38
N GLU A 129 -0.25 -2.73 -15.62
CA GLU A 129 -0.98 -3.88 -16.17
C GLU A 129 -0.10 -4.74 -17.07
N ASP A 130 0.83 -4.12 -17.78
CA ASP A 130 1.73 -4.77 -18.73
C ASP A 130 3.19 -4.60 -18.30
N ALA A 131 4.09 -5.05 -19.16
CA ALA A 131 5.51 -4.86 -18.92
C ALA A 131 5.81 -3.37 -18.78
N ALA A 132 6.45 -3.01 -17.68
CA ALA A 132 6.82 -1.65 -17.40
C ALA A 132 8.28 -1.58 -16.99
N PHE A 133 8.87 -0.45 -17.25
CA PHE A 133 10.24 -0.15 -16.90
C PHE A 133 10.26 1.05 -15.94
N THR A 134 11.06 0.97 -14.90
CA THR A 134 11.29 2.08 -14.00
C THR A 134 12.79 2.30 -13.82
N ASP A 135 13.20 3.54 -13.79
CA ASP A 135 14.57 3.94 -13.46
C ASP A 135 14.71 4.40 -12.00
N SER A 136 13.65 4.25 -11.23
CA SER A 136 13.66 4.61 -9.81
C SER A 136 14.68 3.78 -9.05
N ARG A 137 15.42 4.44 -8.15
CA ARG A 137 16.46 3.79 -7.35
C ARG A 137 15.91 2.74 -6.40
N ARG A 138 14.70 2.97 -5.90
CA ARG A 138 14.00 2.05 -5.00
C ARG A 138 12.60 1.86 -5.53
N THR A 139 12.21 0.62 -5.69
CA THR A 139 10.88 0.31 -6.21
C THR A 139 10.26 -0.79 -5.34
N ILE A 140 9.01 -0.59 -4.98
CA ILE A 140 8.22 -1.59 -4.27
C ILE A 140 7.11 -2.03 -5.20
N VAL A 141 7.03 -3.33 -5.45
CA VAL A 141 6.01 -3.93 -6.30
C VAL A 141 5.14 -4.85 -5.44
N PHE A 142 3.88 -4.49 -5.29
CA PHE A 142 2.89 -5.37 -4.69
C PHE A 142 2.13 -6.06 -5.83
N ALA A 143 2.08 -7.39 -5.80
CA ALA A 143 1.46 -8.18 -6.86
C ALA A 143 -0.05 -8.27 -6.66
N LEU A 144 -0.83 -7.58 -7.48
CA LEU A 144 -2.29 -7.73 -7.51
C LEU A 144 -2.70 -9.08 -8.11
N GLU A 145 -1.87 -9.63 -8.98
CA GLU A 145 -1.98 -10.95 -9.58
C GLU A 145 -0.57 -11.55 -9.65
N ASP A 146 -0.48 -12.86 -9.85
CA ASP A 146 0.82 -13.48 -10.13
C ASP A 146 1.49 -12.73 -11.28
N CYS A 147 2.73 -12.34 -11.08
CA CYS A 147 3.47 -11.54 -12.06
C CYS A 147 4.95 -11.91 -12.05
N CYS A 148 5.68 -11.36 -13.01
CA CYS A 148 7.11 -11.57 -13.12
C CYS A 148 7.83 -10.23 -12.91
N VAL A 149 8.78 -10.22 -11.98
CA VAL A 149 9.62 -9.06 -11.68
C VAL A 149 11.06 -9.51 -11.78
N GLU A 150 11.83 -8.87 -12.65
CA GLU A 150 13.24 -9.22 -12.88
C GLU A 150 13.44 -10.73 -13.13
N GLY A 151 12.60 -11.30 -13.99
CA GLY A 151 12.65 -12.72 -14.35
C GLY A 151 12.18 -13.69 -13.28
N LYS A 152 11.68 -13.20 -12.15
CA LYS A 152 11.23 -14.04 -11.04
C LYS A 152 9.73 -13.90 -10.84
N THR A 153 9.05 -15.01 -10.61
CA THR A 153 7.61 -15.03 -10.33
C THR A 153 7.35 -14.48 -8.92
N ILE A 154 6.47 -13.50 -8.84
CA ILE A 154 5.97 -12.96 -7.58
C ILE A 154 4.50 -13.37 -7.50
N CYS A 155 4.15 -14.11 -6.47
CA CYS A 155 2.78 -14.60 -6.29
C CYS A 155 1.85 -13.47 -5.90
N LYS A 156 0.58 -13.62 -6.22
CA LYS A 156 -0.47 -12.67 -5.84
C LYS A 156 -0.37 -12.30 -4.38
N HIS A 157 -0.39 -11.01 -4.09
CA HIS A 157 -0.30 -10.38 -2.77
C HIS A 157 1.07 -10.49 -2.09
N ASP A 158 2.07 -11.06 -2.75
CA ASP A 158 3.46 -10.95 -2.31
C ASP A 158 4.04 -9.61 -2.78
N THR A 159 5.16 -9.22 -2.20
CA THR A 159 5.83 -7.95 -2.50
C THR A 159 7.27 -8.21 -2.92
N ALA A 160 7.73 -7.45 -3.89
CA ALA A 160 9.15 -7.38 -4.26
C ALA A 160 9.69 -6.00 -3.91
N LEU A 161 10.82 -5.97 -3.20
CA LEU A 161 11.58 -4.77 -2.88
C LEU A 161 12.82 -4.76 -3.77
N LEU A 162 12.92 -3.76 -4.64
CA LEU A 162 14.02 -3.61 -5.58
C LEU A 162 15.00 -2.57 -5.07
N ASN A 163 16.29 -2.94 -5.05
CA ASN A 163 17.40 -2.10 -4.59
C ASN A 163 17.38 -1.84 -3.07
N GLU A 164 17.16 -2.91 -2.31
CA GLU A 164 17.36 -2.92 -0.86
C GLU A 164 18.85 -3.16 -0.51
N PRO A 165 19.35 -2.68 0.62
CA PRO A 165 18.70 -1.71 1.49
C PRO A 165 18.51 -0.38 0.77
N PHE A 166 17.49 0.37 1.12
CA PHE A 166 17.18 1.62 0.44
C PHE A 166 18.23 2.70 0.75
N CYS A 167 19.45 2.41 0.36
CA CYS A 167 20.56 3.34 0.47
C CYS A 167 20.56 4.31 -0.70
N LEU A 168 20.82 5.50 -0.40
CA LEU A 168 20.86 6.57 -1.37
C LEU A 168 22.31 6.91 -1.72
#